data_2e4fdd55895b8978ce79b6b2728f077e
#
_entry.id   2e4fdd55895b8978ce79b6b2728f077e
#
_cell.length_a   1.000
_cell.length_b   1.000
_cell.length_c   1.000
_cell.angle_alpha   90.00
_cell.angle_beta   90.00
_cell.angle_gamma   90.00
#
_symmetry.space_group_name_H-M   'P 1'
#
loop_
_entity.id
_entity.type
_entity.pdbx_description
1 polymer ?
#
loop_
_entity_poly.entity_id
_entity_poly.type
_entity_poly.pdbx_seq_one_letter_code
_entity_poly.pdbx_strand_id
1 'polypeptide(L)'
;VMNFKKEFQENVINYFVDEYLCGRTPNPCIACNRYVKWESLLQRSLQIGADYIATGHYARIEQLVNGRYAIRNSVTAKKDQTYALYNLTQEQLSRTLMPVGDYTKDEIRKIASEIGIQVANKPDSMEICFVPDNDYAGFIQRETDYIPKEGNFVDIHGNVIGKHKGIIHYTVGQRKGLGLAMGHPVFVTEIRPDTNEVVIGENADVFASKLYANKLNFMAAEAFTGDVRAKAKIRYSHAGADCTVRMINEDTLECVFDEPQRAVTPGQALVLYDGEYVLGGGTIIGKAVE
;
A
#
# COMPACT_ATOMS: atom_id res chain seq x y z
N VAL A 1 -4.05 19.37 -22.25
CA VAL A 1 -3.31 19.07 -21.00
C VAL A 1 -4.25 19.30 -19.83
N MET A 2 -4.33 18.33 -18.93
CA MET A 2 -5.11 18.41 -17.69
C MET A 2 -4.15 18.66 -16.53
N ASN A 3 -4.61 19.44 -15.53
CA ASN A 3 -3.80 19.76 -14.36
C ASN A 3 -4.51 19.19 -13.11
N PHE A 4 -3.85 18.32 -12.39
CA PHE A 4 -4.33 17.66 -11.17
C PHE A 4 -3.41 17.93 -9.96
N LYS A 5 -2.68 19.06 -9.97
CA LYS A 5 -1.78 19.40 -8.87
C LYS A 5 -2.50 19.52 -7.54
N LYS A 6 -3.69 20.13 -7.55
CA LYS A 6 -4.49 20.32 -6.34
C LYS A 6 -4.93 18.97 -5.77
N GLU A 7 -5.53 18.13 -6.59
CA GLU A 7 -6.00 16.79 -6.21
C GLU A 7 -4.85 15.91 -5.73
N PHE A 8 -3.67 16.03 -6.37
CA PHE A 8 -2.47 15.31 -5.96
C PHE A 8 -1.95 15.81 -4.61
N GLN A 9 -1.92 17.13 -4.39
CA GLN A 9 -1.52 17.71 -3.11
C GLN A 9 -2.45 17.24 -1.99
N GLU A 10 -3.76 17.38 -2.17
CA GLU A 10 -4.76 17.10 -1.15
C GLU A 10 -4.85 15.61 -0.80
N ASN A 11 -4.89 14.74 -1.82
CA ASN A 11 -5.21 13.33 -1.64
C ASN A 11 -3.99 12.40 -1.58
N VAL A 12 -2.81 12.89 -2.00
CA VAL A 12 -1.60 12.06 -2.01
C VAL A 12 -0.54 12.60 -1.07
N ILE A 13 -0.16 13.88 -1.22
CA ILE A 13 0.91 14.44 -0.41
C ILE A 13 0.45 14.68 1.03
N ASN A 14 -0.69 15.36 1.22
CA ASN A 14 -1.22 15.62 2.57
C ASN A 14 -1.53 14.30 3.29
N TYR A 15 -2.19 13.35 2.60
CA TYR A 15 -2.41 12.01 3.14
C TYR A 15 -1.09 11.32 3.57
N PHE A 16 -0.05 11.40 2.74
CA PHE A 16 1.27 10.82 3.06
C PHE A 16 1.86 11.46 4.32
N VAL A 17 1.80 12.77 4.42
CA VAL A 17 2.29 13.52 5.58
C VAL A 17 1.51 13.14 6.84
N ASP A 18 0.17 13.21 6.79
CA ASP A 18 -0.72 12.94 7.93
C ASP A 18 -0.53 11.53 8.49
N GLU A 19 -0.38 10.53 7.63
CA GLU A 19 -0.13 9.16 8.05
C GLU A 19 1.21 9.03 8.81
N TYR A 20 2.29 9.65 8.29
CA TYR A 20 3.57 9.63 9.01
C TYR A 20 3.54 10.38 10.34
N LEU A 21 2.83 11.51 10.41
CA LEU A 21 2.64 12.25 11.66
C LEU A 21 1.86 11.44 12.70
N CYS A 22 0.98 10.55 12.24
CA CYS A 22 0.26 9.58 13.09
C CYS A 22 1.03 8.26 13.32
N GLY A 23 2.33 8.20 13.02
CA GLY A 23 3.15 6.99 13.22
C GLY A 23 2.80 5.81 12.32
N ARG A 24 2.03 6.04 11.25
CA ARG A 24 1.66 5.02 10.25
C ARG A 24 2.53 5.14 9.01
N THR A 25 2.58 4.09 8.21
CA THR A 25 3.37 4.05 6.96
C THR A 25 2.44 3.89 5.77
N PRO A 26 2.08 4.98 5.06
CA PRO A 26 1.14 4.96 3.94
C PRO A 26 1.74 4.33 2.68
N ASN A 27 0.85 3.97 1.74
CA ASN A 27 1.23 3.70 0.36
C ASN A 27 0.64 4.77 -0.57
N PRO A 28 1.40 5.82 -0.91
CA PRO A 28 0.89 6.95 -1.70
C PRO A 28 0.52 6.56 -3.15
N CYS A 29 1.07 5.46 -3.68
CA CYS A 29 0.69 4.98 -5.01
C CYS A 29 -0.75 4.48 -5.05
N ILE A 30 -1.24 3.86 -3.97
CA ILE A 30 -2.64 3.44 -3.82
C ILE A 30 -3.55 4.67 -3.82
N ALA A 31 -3.21 5.69 -3.02
CA ALA A 31 -3.96 6.95 -2.97
C ALA A 31 -3.96 7.69 -4.32
N CYS A 32 -2.80 7.76 -4.99
CA CYS A 32 -2.69 8.37 -6.32
C CYS A 32 -3.55 7.62 -7.36
N ASN A 33 -3.53 6.30 -7.36
CA ASN A 33 -4.38 5.52 -8.23
C ASN A 33 -5.85 5.86 -7.96
N ARG A 34 -6.33 5.73 -6.72
CA ARG A 34 -7.72 5.96 -6.38
C ARG A 34 -8.18 7.39 -6.72
N TYR A 35 -7.54 8.39 -6.13
CA TYR A 35 -8.08 9.75 -6.09
C TYR A 35 -7.69 10.59 -7.31
N VAL A 36 -6.48 10.41 -7.84
CA VAL A 36 -6.02 11.24 -8.96
C VAL A 36 -6.33 10.58 -10.30
N LYS A 37 -5.97 9.28 -10.48
CA LYS A 37 -6.17 8.62 -11.77
C LYS A 37 -7.62 8.19 -11.99
N TRP A 38 -8.27 7.59 -10.99
CA TRP A 38 -9.60 7.01 -11.17
C TRP A 38 -10.76 7.87 -10.65
N GLU A 39 -10.55 8.76 -9.70
CA GLU A 39 -11.59 9.76 -9.38
C GLU A 39 -11.45 11.00 -10.28
N SER A 40 -10.30 11.67 -10.27
CA SER A 40 -10.16 12.95 -10.97
C SER A 40 -9.99 12.81 -12.49
N LEU A 41 -9.00 11.99 -12.95
CA LEU A 41 -8.74 11.86 -14.39
C LEU A 41 -9.88 11.13 -15.11
N LEU A 42 -10.40 10.02 -14.56
CA LEU A 42 -11.51 9.29 -15.19
C LEU A 42 -12.74 10.18 -15.32
N GLN A 43 -13.17 10.84 -14.23
CA GLN A 43 -14.32 11.72 -14.25
C GLN A 43 -14.15 12.86 -15.27
N ARG A 44 -12.96 13.45 -15.33
CA ARG A 44 -12.68 14.51 -16.32
C ARG A 44 -12.67 13.97 -17.75
N SER A 45 -12.20 12.75 -17.96
CA SER A 45 -12.20 12.09 -19.27
C SER A 45 -13.63 11.81 -19.73
N LEU A 46 -14.50 11.33 -18.86
CA LEU A 46 -15.93 11.11 -19.17
C LEU A 46 -16.63 12.43 -19.52
N GLN A 47 -16.35 13.53 -18.82
CA GLN A 47 -16.93 14.86 -19.10
C GLN A 47 -16.58 15.40 -20.50
N ILE A 48 -15.45 15.01 -21.07
CA ILE A 48 -15.03 15.41 -22.42
C ILE A 48 -15.39 14.37 -23.50
N GLY A 49 -16.20 13.35 -23.14
CA GLY A 49 -16.77 12.38 -24.08
C GLY A 49 -15.92 11.12 -24.29
N ALA A 50 -14.94 10.84 -23.43
CA ALA A 50 -14.25 9.55 -23.47
C ALA A 50 -15.09 8.47 -22.77
N ASP A 51 -15.15 7.26 -23.33
CA ASP A 51 -15.86 6.13 -22.75
C ASP A 51 -15.00 5.37 -21.72
N TYR A 52 -13.68 5.37 -21.93
CA TYR A 52 -12.69 4.63 -21.13
C TYR A 52 -11.45 5.46 -20.89
N ILE A 53 -10.71 5.09 -19.82
CA ILE A 53 -9.30 5.42 -19.69
C ILE A 53 -8.46 4.16 -19.91
N ALA A 54 -7.27 4.32 -20.51
CA ALA A 54 -6.29 3.26 -20.67
C ALA A 54 -5.03 3.58 -19.86
N THR A 55 -4.48 2.60 -19.18
CA THR A 55 -3.27 2.78 -18.35
C THR A 55 -2.25 1.68 -18.62
N GLY A 56 -0.96 2.01 -18.43
CA GLY A 56 0.15 1.07 -18.55
C GLY A 56 0.39 0.22 -17.29
N HIS A 57 -0.62 -0.02 -16.46
CA HIS A 57 -0.46 -0.91 -15.32
C HIS A 57 -0.39 -2.37 -15.77
N TYR A 58 0.54 -3.11 -15.15
CA TYR A 58 0.63 -4.57 -15.30
C TYR A 58 -0.41 -5.23 -14.41
N ALA A 59 -1.64 -5.27 -14.90
CA ALA A 59 -2.81 -5.92 -14.31
C ALA A 59 -3.80 -6.22 -15.44
N ARG A 60 -4.75 -7.11 -15.22
CA ARG A 60 -5.84 -7.43 -16.15
C ARG A 60 -7.17 -7.13 -15.49
N ILE A 61 -8.15 -6.71 -16.26
CA ILE A 61 -9.54 -6.53 -15.79
C ILE A 61 -10.40 -7.58 -16.47
N GLU A 62 -11.23 -8.25 -15.69
CA GLU A 62 -12.14 -9.27 -16.17
C GLU A 62 -13.52 -9.08 -15.53
N GLN A 63 -14.59 -9.25 -16.34
CA GLN A 63 -15.93 -9.34 -15.83
C GLN A 63 -16.25 -10.80 -15.50
N LEU A 64 -16.52 -11.06 -14.23
CA LEU A 64 -16.78 -12.38 -13.69
C LEU A 64 -18.22 -12.83 -14.03
N VAL A 65 -18.49 -14.12 -13.86
CA VAL A 65 -19.83 -14.71 -14.11
C VAL A 65 -20.94 -14.12 -13.22
N ASN A 66 -20.58 -13.56 -12.07
CA ASN A 66 -21.52 -12.83 -11.19
C ASN A 66 -21.77 -11.39 -11.64
N GLY A 67 -21.26 -10.98 -12.80
CA GLY A 67 -21.40 -9.65 -13.36
C GLY A 67 -20.46 -8.60 -12.81
N ARG A 68 -19.68 -8.90 -11.75
CA ARG A 68 -18.72 -7.96 -11.17
C ARG A 68 -17.43 -7.92 -11.96
N TYR A 69 -16.79 -6.77 -11.98
CA TYR A 69 -15.43 -6.62 -12.49
C TYR A 69 -14.44 -6.93 -11.39
N ALA A 70 -13.37 -7.66 -11.73
CA ALA A 70 -12.25 -7.93 -10.85
C ALA A 70 -10.92 -7.66 -11.55
N ILE A 71 -9.92 -7.29 -10.76
CA ILE A 71 -8.54 -7.24 -11.23
C ILE A 71 -7.93 -8.63 -11.08
N ARG A 72 -7.28 -9.07 -12.15
CA ARG A 72 -6.53 -10.32 -12.23
C ARG A 72 -5.05 -10.01 -12.39
N ASN A 73 -4.19 -10.86 -11.81
CA ASN A 73 -2.74 -10.74 -11.94
C ASN A 73 -2.30 -10.65 -13.40
N SER A 74 -1.29 -9.83 -13.67
CA SER A 74 -0.66 -9.78 -14.99
C SER A 74 0.09 -11.10 -15.28
N VAL A 75 0.41 -11.33 -16.55
CA VAL A 75 1.25 -12.47 -16.95
C VAL A 75 2.68 -12.38 -16.42
N THR A 76 3.11 -11.18 -16.00
CA THR A 76 4.44 -10.91 -15.46
C THR A 76 4.40 -10.77 -13.93
N ALA A 77 4.54 -11.86 -13.19
CA ALA A 77 4.46 -11.87 -11.73
C ALA A 77 5.41 -10.86 -11.05
N LYS A 78 6.63 -10.67 -11.59
CA LYS A 78 7.63 -9.72 -11.05
C LYS A 78 7.23 -8.24 -11.20
N LYS A 79 6.29 -7.92 -12.09
CA LYS A 79 5.83 -6.56 -12.38
C LYS A 79 4.35 -6.36 -12.09
N ASP A 80 3.72 -7.36 -11.49
CA ASP A 80 2.32 -7.30 -11.11
C ASP A 80 2.05 -6.07 -10.22
N GLN A 81 1.01 -5.30 -10.60
CA GLN A 81 0.65 -4.06 -9.92
C GLN A 81 -0.75 -4.14 -9.29
N THR A 82 -1.35 -5.31 -9.23
CA THR A 82 -2.70 -5.51 -8.68
C THR A 82 -2.83 -5.03 -7.23
N TYR A 83 -1.76 -5.18 -6.43
CA TYR A 83 -1.71 -4.66 -5.07
C TYR A 83 -2.04 -3.17 -4.97
N ALA A 84 -1.53 -2.36 -5.90
CA ALA A 84 -1.74 -0.90 -5.88
C ALA A 84 -3.10 -0.46 -6.44
N LEU A 85 -3.92 -1.41 -6.91
CA LEU A 85 -5.18 -1.16 -7.61
C LEU A 85 -6.40 -1.74 -6.86
N TYR A 86 -6.21 -2.38 -5.72
CA TYR A 86 -7.24 -3.13 -5.01
C TYR A 86 -8.46 -2.28 -4.60
N ASN A 87 -8.31 -0.96 -4.52
CA ASN A 87 -9.34 -0.06 -4.04
C ASN A 87 -10.15 0.65 -5.16
N LEU A 88 -10.04 0.15 -6.40
CA LEU A 88 -10.88 0.63 -7.50
C LEU A 88 -12.30 0.11 -7.37
N THR A 89 -13.27 0.98 -7.64
CA THR A 89 -14.70 0.65 -7.60
C THR A 89 -15.15 -0.11 -8.84
N GLN A 90 -16.33 -0.73 -8.80
CA GLN A 90 -16.92 -1.43 -9.94
C GLN A 90 -17.14 -0.49 -11.14
N GLU A 91 -17.60 0.74 -10.91
CA GLU A 91 -17.74 1.75 -11.96
C GLU A 91 -16.39 2.09 -12.59
N GLN A 92 -15.36 2.33 -11.77
CA GLN A 92 -14.00 2.62 -12.25
C GLN A 92 -13.43 1.48 -13.08
N LEU A 93 -13.60 0.25 -12.63
CA LEU A 93 -13.13 -0.95 -13.35
C LEU A 93 -13.83 -1.11 -14.70
N SER A 94 -15.16 -0.90 -14.76
CA SER A 94 -15.95 -1.01 -16.01
C SER A 94 -15.54 0.00 -17.08
N ARG A 95 -14.87 1.08 -16.69
CA ARG A 95 -14.40 2.18 -17.57
C ARG A 95 -12.89 2.20 -17.77
N THR A 96 -12.20 1.11 -17.47
CA THR A 96 -10.73 1.04 -17.49
C THR A 96 -10.23 -0.05 -18.42
N LEU A 97 -9.21 0.28 -19.21
CA LEU A 97 -8.45 -0.66 -20.02
C LEU A 97 -7.01 -0.76 -19.51
N MET A 98 -6.48 -1.98 -19.42
CA MET A 98 -5.11 -2.26 -19.00
C MET A 98 -4.40 -3.10 -20.07
N PRO A 99 -4.09 -2.50 -21.25
CA PRO A 99 -3.65 -3.22 -22.43
C PRO A 99 -2.29 -3.93 -22.28
N VAL A 100 -1.48 -3.55 -21.28
CA VAL A 100 -0.16 -4.18 -21.06
C VAL A 100 -0.20 -5.39 -20.12
N GLY A 101 -1.35 -5.68 -19.52
CA GLY A 101 -1.48 -6.78 -18.54
C GLY A 101 -1.24 -8.18 -19.10
N ASP A 102 -1.44 -8.36 -20.40
CA ASP A 102 -1.27 -9.63 -21.13
C ASP A 102 0.12 -9.79 -21.76
N TYR A 103 1.03 -8.84 -21.51
CA TYR A 103 2.38 -8.86 -22.07
C TYR A 103 3.42 -8.90 -20.96
N THR A 104 4.55 -9.53 -21.26
CA THR A 104 5.76 -9.39 -20.44
C THR A 104 6.38 -8.02 -20.64
N LYS A 105 7.22 -7.60 -19.67
CA LYS A 105 7.88 -6.31 -19.80
C LYS A 105 8.81 -6.22 -21.00
N ASP A 106 9.44 -7.32 -21.38
CA ASP A 106 10.36 -7.35 -22.52
C ASP A 106 9.59 -7.24 -23.84
N GLU A 107 8.42 -7.86 -23.96
CA GLU A 107 7.52 -7.67 -25.11
C GLU A 107 7.06 -6.21 -25.22
N ILE A 108 6.64 -5.58 -24.10
CA ILE A 108 6.24 -4.17 -24.12
C ILE A 108 7.40 -3.25 -24.50
N ARG A 109 8.63 -3.51 -24.03
CA ARG A 109 9.82 -2.76 -24.44
C ARG A 109 10.10 -2.90 -25.94
N LYS A 110 9.96 -4.11 -26.46
CA LYS A 110 10.12 -4.39 -27.90
C LYS A 110 9.08 -3.60 -28.71
N ILE A 111 7.80 -3.71 -28.37
CA ILE A 111 6.72 -2.95 -29.02
C ILE A 111 6.99 -1.44 -28.94
N ALA A 112 7.33 -0.93 -27.76
CA ALA A 112 7.62 0.49 -27.55
C ALA A 112 8.81 0.98 -28.41
N SER A 113 9.84 0.15 -28.57
CA SER A 113 10.98 0.45 -29.44
C SER A 113 10.59 0.43 -30.93
N GLU A 114 9.79 -0.54 -31.36
CA GLU A 114 9.32 -0.65 -32.75
C GLU A 114 8.46 0.52 -33.18
N ILE A 115 7.63 1.06 -32.27
CA ILE A 115 6.80 2.25 -32.55
C ILE A 115 7.49 3.58 -32.21
N GLY A 116 8.79 3.55 -31.87
CA GLY A 116 9.63 4.73 -31.72
C GLY A 116 9.44 5.52 -30.41
N ILE A 117 8.96 4.87 -29.32
CA ILE A 117 8.83 5.52 -28.01
C ILE A 117 10.21 5.70 -27.38
N GLN A 118 10.68 6.95 -27.26
CA GLN A 118 12.03 7.30 -26.77
C GLN A 118 12.33 6.77 -25.35
N VAL A 119 11.32 6.58 -24.51
CA VAL A 119 11.47 6.11 -23.13
C VAL A 119 11.34 4.59 -22.95
N ALA A 120 11.32 3.82 -24.05
CA ALA A 120 11.18 2.36 -24.03
C ALA A 120 12.18 1.66 -23.10
N ASN A 121 13.41 2.19 -22.99
CA ASN A 121 14.50 1.64 -22.18
C ASN A 121 14.68 2.33 -20.82
N LYS A 122 13.80 3.27 -20.45
CA LYS A 122 13.90 3.95 -19.15
C LYS A 122 13.73 2.92 -18.00
N PRO A 123 14.62 2.95 -16.99
CA PRO A 123 14.45 2.13 -15.78
C PRO A 123 13.14 2.43 -15.07
N ASP A 124 12.58 1.43 -14.40
CA ASP A 124 11.40 1.65 -13.56
C ASP A 124 11.74 2.57 -12.39
N SER A 125 10.81 3.44 -12.04
CA SER A 125 10.90 4.18 -10.79
C SER A 125 10.64 3.19 -9.65
N MET A 126 11.63 2.98 -8.80
CA MET A 126 11.54 2.09 -7.64
C MET A 126 11.05 2.83 -6.39
N GLU A 127 11.09 4.17 -6.43
CA GLU A 127 10.86 5.05 -5.30
C GLU A 127 9.56 5.85 -5.46
N ILE A 128 9.12 6.47 -4.38
CA ILE A 128 7.98 7.38 -4.38
C ILE A 128 8.31 8.57 -5.29
N CYS A 129 7.49 8.81 -6.30
CA CYS A 129 7.79 9.74 -7.40
C CYS A 129 8.01 11.20 -6.96
N PHE A 130 7.49 11.60 -5.80
CA PHE A 130 7.66 12.94 -5.23
C PHE A 130 8.70 12.99 -4.09
N VAL A 131 9.34 11.86 -3.74
CA VAL A 131 10.47 11.77 -2.78
C VAL A 131 11.63 11.03 -3.44
N PRO A 132 12.26 11.61 -4.48
CA PRO A 132 13.25 10.92 -5.29
C PRO A 132 14.57 10.66 -4.56
N ASP A 133 14.82 11.34 -3.46
CA ASP A 133 15.99 11.22 -2.59
C ASP A 133 15.84 10.20 -1.46
N ASN A 134 14.66 9.56 -1.35
CA ASN A 134 14.29 8.64 -0.26
C ASN A 134 14.34 9.25 1.15
N ASP A 135 14.44 10.58 1.25
CA ASP A 135 14.38 11.29 2.52
C ASP A 135 12.94 11.68 2.85
N TYR A 136 12.14 10.70 3.26
CA TYR A 136 10.73 10.91 3.61
C TYR A 136 10.55 11.91 4.76
N ALA A 137 11.40 11.83 5.79
CA ALA A 137 11.31 12.75 6.92
C ALA A 137 11.68 14.18 6.53
N GLY A 138 12.73 14.36 5.73
CA GLY A 138 13.09 15.66 5.18
C GLY A 138 12.02 16.21 4.23
N PHE A 139 11.38 15.34 3.45
CA PHE A 139 10.23 15.73 2.61
C PHE A 139 9.07 16.25 3.49
N ILE A 140 8.67 15.53 4.54
CA ILE A 140 7.61 15.94 5.46
C ILE A 140 7.93 17.31 6.08
N GLN A 141 9.17 17.53 6.53
CA GLN A 141 9.60 18.80 7.08
C GLN A 141 9.59 19.95 6.05
N ARG A 142 9.85 19.67 4.78
CA ARG A 142 9.78 20.69 3.71
C ARG A 142 8.34 21.03 3.30
N GLU A 143 7.42 20.07 3.42
CA GLU A 143 5.99 20.24 3.06
C GLU A 143 5.16 20.83 4.21
N THR A 144 5.71 20.83 5.42
CA THR A 144 5.01 21.30 6.62
C THR A 144 5.95 22.10 7.50
N ASP A 145 5.39 22.84 8.48
CA ASP A 145 6.18 23.48 9.55
C ASP A 145 6.48 22.50 10.71
N TYR A 146 6.30 21.19 10.49
CA TYR A 146 6.50 20.18 11.53
C TYR A 146 7.99 20.03 11.87
N ILE A 147 8.29 20.23 13.15
CA ILE A 147 9.63 19.99 13.71
C ILE A 147 9.56 18.67 14.49
N PRO A 148 10.29 17.62 14.05
CA PRO A 148 10.33 16.35 14.76
C PRO A 148 10.80 16.54 16.20
N LYS A 149 10.05 16.00 17.16
CA LYS A 149 10.43 16.02 18.56
C LYS A 149 11.17 14.76 18.92
N GLU A 150 12.31 14.91 19.61
CA GLU A 150 12.98 13.76 20.23
C GLU A 150 12.03 13.04 21.18
N GLY A 151 12.09 11.70 21.15
CA GLY A 151 11.32 10.84 22.03
C GLY A 151 12.17 9.67 22.53
N ASN A 152 11.50 8.69 23.13
CA ASN A 152 12.18 7.54 23.71
C ASN A 152 12.09 6.32 22.80
N PHE A 153 13.21 5.63 22.60
CA PHE A 153 13.18 4.21 22.33
C PHE A 153 12.87 3.47 23.62
N VAL A 154 11.87 2.62 23.58
CA VAL A 154 11.51 1.74 24.69
C VAL A 154 11.59 0.28 24.27
N ASP A 155 11.89 -0.63 25.21
CA ASP A 155 11.78 -2.06 24.95
C ASP A 155 10.30 -2.51 24.98
N ILE A 156 10.05 -3.80 24.72
CA ILE A 156 8.68 -4.38 24.73
C ILE A 156 8.03 -4.35 26.13
N HIS A 157 8.80 -4.07 27.18
CA HIS A 157 8.32 -3.94 28.57
C HIS A 157 8.10 -2.46 28.99
N GLY A 158 8.41 -1.50 28.09
CA GLY A 158 8.28 -0.06 28.34
C GLY A 158 9.51 0.58 29.00
N ASN A 159 10.62 -0.12 29.16
CA ASN A 159 11.85 0.46 29.70
C ASN A 159 12.52 1.34 28.64
N VAL A 160 12.96 2.54 29.03
CA VAL A 160 13.67 3.44 28.12
C VAL A 160 15.08 2.89 27.86
N ILE A 161 15.41 2.69 26.58
CA ILE A 161 16.69 2.14 26.11
C ILE A 161 17.50 3.13 25.26
N GLY A 162 16.93 4.30 24.96
CA GLY A 162 17.61 5.33 24.17
C GLY A 162 16.70 6.49 23.79
N LYS A 163 17.22 7.37 22.94
CA LYS A 163 16.50 8.52 22.39
C LYS A 163 16.41 8.40 20.86
N HIS A 164 15.28 8.81 20.30
CA HIS A 164 15.09 8.90 18.86
C HIS A 164 14.83 10.35 18.41
N LYS A 165 15.06 10.62 17.13
CA LYS A 165 14.99 11.95 16.53
C LYS A 165 13.59 12.36 16.01
N GLY A 166 12.55 11.67 16.44
CA GLY A 166 11.16 11.88 16.02
C GLY A 166 10.58 10.66 15.29
N ILE A 167 9.28 10.35 15.56
CA ILE A 167 8.61 9.12 15.06
C ILE A 167 8.57 9.02 13.54
N ILE A 168 8.53 10.14 12.81
CA ILE A 168 8.48 10.18 11.34
C ILE A 168 9.70 9.53 10.65
N HIS A 169 10.77 9.26 11.39
CA HIS A 169 11.97 8.60 10.88
C HIS A 169 11.94 7.08 10.94
N TYR A 170 10.86 6.51 11.47
CA TYR A 170 10.80 5.09 11.79
C TYR A 170 9.60 4.40 11.16
N THR A 171 9.77 3.12 10.87
CA THR A 171 8.72 2.26 10.30
C THR A 171 8.78 0.90 10.97
N VAL A 172 7.65 0.26 11.22
CA VAL A 172 7.57 -1.08 11.79
C VAL A 172 8.37 -2.08 10.94
N GLY A 173 9.23 -2.85 11.58
CA GLY A 173 10.16 -3.78 10.94
C GLY A 173 11.52 -3.19 10.57
N GLN A 174 11.73 -1.88 10.76
CA GLN A 174 13.00 -1.21 10.49
C GLN A 174 14.10 -1.74 11.43
N ARG A 175 15.28 -2.04 10.85
CA ARG A 175 16.48 -2.49 11.57
C ARG A 175 17.61 -1.48 11.53
N LYS A 176 17.79 -0.81 10.36
CA LYS A 176 18.92 0.10 10.13
C LYS A 176 18.57 1.52 10.57
N GLY A 177 19.60 2.29 10.97
CA GLY A 177 19.42 3.72 11.29
C GLY A 177 18.77 4.01 12.64
N LEU A 178 18.70 3.02 13.55
CA LEU A 178 18.15 3.21 14.90
C LEU A 178 19.14 3.94 15.83
N GLY A 179 20.45 3.82 15.59
CA GLY A 179 21.46 4.44 16.46
C GLY A 179 21.61 3.78 17.84
N LEU A 180 21.08 2.56 18.00
CA LEU A 180 21.15 1.80 19.25
C LEU A 180 22.28 0.77 19.21
N ALA A 181 23.08 0.72 20.28
CA ALA A 181 24.18 -0.23 20.45
C ALA A 181 23.74 -1.39 21.38
N MET A 182 22.95 -2.32 20.87
CA MET A 182 22.37 -3.42 21.67
C MET A 182 23.21 -4.71 21.63
N GLY A 183 24.29 -4.75 20.82
CA GLY A 183 25.12 -5.97 20.68
C GLY A 183 24.49 -7.09 19.84
N HIS A 184 23.21 -6.97 19.48
CA HIS A 184 22.46 -7.89 18.62
C HIS A 184 21.47 -7.11 17.72
N PRO A 185 20.96 -7.72 16.65
CA PRO A 185 19.99 -7.06 15.79
C PRO A 185 18.66 -6.80 16.51
N VAL A 186 18.21 -5.53 16.48
CA VAL A 186 16.92 -5.10 17.01
C VAL A 186 16.09 -4.42 15.93
N PHE A 187 14.78 -4.34 16.14
CA PHE A 187 13.79 -3.91 15.15
C PHE A 187 12.73 -3.02 15.79
N VAL A 188 12.21 -2.10 15.01
CA VAL A 188 10.99 -1.37 15.40
C VAL A 188 9.80 -2.34 15.36
N THR A 189 9.12 -2.51 16.47
CA THR A 189 7.94 -3.39 16.60
C THR A 189 6.63 -2.62 16.63
N GLU A 190 6.67 -1.36 17.12
CA GLU A 190 5.50 -0.48 17.24
C GLU A 190 5.97 0.98 17.25
N ILE A 191 5.10 1.89 16.80
CA ILE A 191 5.27 3.34 16.95
C ILE A 191 4.06 3.85 17.74
N ARG A 192 4.29 4.58 18.82
CA ARG A 192 3.30 5.16 19.71
C ARG A 192 3.33 6.69 19.61
N PRO A 193 2.50 7.29 18.74
CA PRO A 193 2.53 8.74 18.52
C PRO A 193 2.13 9.54 19.78
N ASP A 194 1.16 9.04 20.54
CA ASP A 194 0.62 9.76 21.72
C ASP A 194 1.66 9.95 22.83
N THR A 195 2.54 8.98 23.03
CA THR A 195 3.64 9.03 24.01
C THR A 195 4.98 9.42 23.38
N ASN A 196 5.01 9.61 22.04
CA ASN A 196 6.21 9.84 21.27
C ASN A 196 7.30 8.78 21.55
N GLU A 197 6.89 7.50 21.48
CA GLU A 197 7.76 6.36 21.72
C GLU A 197 7.89 5.49 20.46
N VAL A 198 9.06 4.90 20.27
CA VAL A 198 9.33 3.86 19.29
C VAL A 198 9.73 2.60 20.05
N VAL A 199 8.90 1.56 19.95
CA VAL A 199 9.11 0.29 20.62
C VAL A 199 10.10 -0.55 19.83
N ILE A 200 11.11 -1.04 20.52
CA ILE A 200 12.19 -1.86 19.99
C ILE A 200 12.09 -3.27 20.56
N GLY A 201 12.18 -4.26 19.70
CA GLY A 201 12.17 -5.67 20.08
C GLY A 201 13.14 -6.49 19.24
N GLU A 202 13.12 -7.78 19.48
CA GLU A 202 13.90 -8.77 18.73
C GLU A 202 13.21 -9.17 17.42
N ASN A 203 13.85 -10.07 16.65
CA ASN A 203 13.27 -10.53 15.39
C ASN A 203 11.94 -11.26 15.57
N ALA A 204 11.73 -11.97 16.68
CA ALA A 204 10.50 -12.66 16.98
C ALA A 204 9.32 -11.68 17.19
N ASP A 205 9.57 -10.52 17.80
CA ASP A 205 8.55 -9.54 18.18
C ASP A 205 7.93 -8.80 16.97
N VAL A 206 8.59 -8.86 15.80
CA VAL A 206 8.05 -8.25 14.57
C VAL A 206 7.07 -9.14 13.82
N PHE A 207 6.86 -10.38 14.26
CA PHE A 207 5.91 -11.29 13.64
C PHE A 207 4.52 -11.16 14.29
N ALA A 208 3.49 -11.36 13.48
CA ALA A 208 2.10 -11.42 13.93
C ALA A 208 1.32 -12.45 13.11
N SER A 209 0.51 -13.27 13.78
CA SER A 209 -0.40 -14.22 13.16
C SER A 209 -1.76 -13.59 12.81
N LYS A 210 -2.02 -12.36 13.28
CA LYS A 210 -3.30 -11.69 13.11
C LYS A 210 -3.09 -10.21 12.80
N LEU A 211 -4.00 -9.64 12.01
CA LEU A 211 -4.14 -8.20 11.80
C LEU A 211 -5.60 -7.82 11.58
N TYR A 212 -5.85 -6.53 11.70
CA TYR A 212 -7.13 -5.90 11.38
C TYR A 212 -6.96 -4.84 10.30
N ALA A 213 -7.97 -4.71 9.44
CA ALA A 213 -8.01 -3.71 8.39
C ALA A 213 -9.40 -3.08 8.30
N ASN A 214 -9.44 -1.80 7.96
CA ASN A 214 -10.67 -1.03 7.73
C ASN A 214 -10.62 -0.32 6.36
N LYS A 215 -11.61 0.58 6.11
CA LYS A 215 -11.76 1.26 4.81
C LYS A 215 -11.77 0.24 3.67
N LEU A 216 -12.65 -0.74 3.80
CA LEU A 216 -12.69 -1.91 2.93
C LEU A 216 -13.19 -1.56 1.53
N ASN A 217 -12.63 -2.23 0.53
CA ASN A 217 -13.14 -2.28 -0.83
C ASN A 217 -13.28 -3.74 -1.26
N PHE A 218 -14.47 -4.14 -1.69
CA PHE A 218 -14.76 -5.47 -2.22
C PHE A 218 -14.79 -5.44 -3.74
N MET A 219 -14.01 -6.31 -4.38
CA MET A 219 -13.85 -6.31 -5.83
C MET A 219 -14.53 -7.51 -6.48
N ALA A 220 -13.97 -8.70 -6.39
CA ALA A 220 -14.55 -9.91 -7.00
C ALA A 220 -15.83 -10.38 -6.27
N ALA A 221 -15.95 -10.12 -4.97
CA ALA A 221 -17.15 -10.38 -4.18
C ALA A 221 -17.81 -9.06 -3.78
N GLU A 222 -19.10 -9.10 -3.42
CA GLU A 222 -19.83 -7.94 -2.92
C GLU A 222 -19.58 -7.70 -1.42
N ALA A 223 -19.44 -8.79 -0.68
CA ALA A 223 -19.12 -8.80 0.74
C ALA A 223 -18.52 -10.15 1.11
N PHE A 224 -17.92 -10.24 2.29
CA PHE A 224 -17.51 -11.51 2.88
C PHE A 224 -18.56 -11.96 3.90
N THR A 225 -19.04 -13.18 3.75
CA THR A 225 -19.97 -13.83 4.69
C THR A 225 -19.29 -15.03 5.34
N GLY A 226 -19.20 -15.01 6.69
CA GLY A 226 -18.47 -16.03 7.44
C GLY A 226 -16.96 -15.97 7.24
N ASP A 227 -16.30 -17.08 7.44
CA ASP A 227 -14.86 -17.22 7.25
C ASP A 227 -14.54 -17.48 5.77
N VAL A 228 -13.66 -16.64 5.20
CA VAL A 228 -13.24 -16.73 3.80
C VAL A 228 -11.75 -17.07 3.75
N ARG A 229 -11.39 -18.12 3.02
CA ARG A 229 -9.99 -18.44 2.73
C ARG A 229 -9.47 -17.56 1.62
N ALA A 230 -8.29 -17.02 1.81
CA ALA A 230 -7.63 -16.12 0.86
C ALA A 230 -6.11 -16.20 0.96
N LYS A 231 -5.44 -15.63 -0.01
CA LYS A 231 -4.02 -15.28 0.08
C LYS A 231 -3.91 -13.77 0.29
N ALA A 232 -3.22 -13.34 1.35
CA ALA A 232 -3.10 -11.93 1.73
C ALA A 232 -1.71 -11.37 1.47
N LYS A 233 -1.64 -10.19 0.85
CA LYS A 233 -0.44 -9.35 0.82
C LYS A 233 -0.60 -8.16 1.76
N ILE A 234 0.43 -7.88 2.57
CA ILE A 234 0.43 -6.80 3.57
C ILE A 234 1.39 -5.65 3.21
N ARG A 235 2.03 -5.72 2.05
CA ARG A 235 2.85 -4.67 1.41
C ARG A 235 3.11 -5.07 -0.04
N TYR A 236 3.53 -4.12 -0.86
CA TYR A 236 3.75 -4.33 -2.29
C TYR A 236 4.69 -5.51 -2.60
N SER A 237 5.82 -5.58 -1.92
CA SER A 237 6.83 -6.64 -2.12
C SER A 237 6.52 -7.97 -1.43
N HIS A 238 5.37 -8.10 -0.73
CA HIS A 238 5.00 -9.32 -0.04
C HIS A 238 4.63 -10.42 -1.04
N ALA A 239 5.13 -11.64 -0.82
CA ALA A 239 4.83 -12.77 -1.70
C ALA A 239 3.37 -13.22 -1.63
N GLY A 240 2.68 -12.87 -0.55
CA GLY A 240 1.36 -13.37 -0.19
C GLY A 240 1.45 -14.57 0.75
N ALA A 241 0.59 -14.61 1.75
CA ALA A 241 0.49 -15.68 2.73
C ALA A 241 -0.96 -16.15 2.84
N ASP A 242 -1.13 -17.46 3.05
CA ASP A 242 -2.46 -18.05 3.22
C ASP A 242 -3.06 -17.63 4.56
N CYS A 243 -4.35 -17.29 4.54
CA CYS A 243 -5.05 -16.75 5.68
C CYS A 243 -6.55 -17.08 5.63
N THR A 244 -7.18 -16.89 6.77
CA THR A 244 -8.64 -16.83 6.88
C THR A 244 -9.02 -15.41 7.27
N VAL A 245 -10.01 -14.84 6.59
CA VAL A 245 -10.53 -13.51 6.87
C VAL A 245 -12.01 -13.57 7.24
N ARG A 246 -12.44 -12.68 8.14
CA ARG A 246 -13.85 -12.51 8.51
C ARG A 246 -14.16 -11.07 8.84
N MET A 247 -15.41 -10.67 8.61
CA MET A 247 -15.90 -9.37 9.03
C MET A 247 -16.11 -9.36 10.54
N ILE A 248 -15.60 -8.32 11.22
CA ILE A 248 -15.85 -8.06 12.65
C ILE A 248 -17.05 -7.12 12.80
N ASN A 249 -17.15 -6.15 11.91
CA ASN A 249 -18.28 -5.23 11.78
C ASN A 249 -18.36 -4.77 10.31
N GLU A 250 -19.18 -3.77 10.01
CA GLU A 250 -19.45 -3.29 8.64
C GLU A 250 -18.19 -2.76 7.92
N ASP A 251 -17.20 -2.23 8.63
CA ASP A 251 -15.99 -1.63 8.06
C ASP A 251 -14.68 -2.28 8.56
N THR A 252 -14.73 -3.30 9.38
CA THR A 252 -13.52 -3.92 9.94
C THR A 252 -13.45 -5.40 9.62
N LEU A 253 -12.32 -5.79 9.06
CA LEU A 253 -11.95 -7.16 8.71
C LEU A 253 -10.85 -7.65 9.66
N GLU A 254 -11.01 -8.86 10.19
CA GLU A 254 -9.93 -9.63 10.82
C GLU A 254 -9.29 -10.55 9.79
N CYS A 255 -7.96 -10.58 9.75
CA CYS A 255 -7.17 -11.52 8.94
C CYS A 255 -6.26 -12.33 9.87
N VAL A 256 -6.44 -13.65 9.87
CA VAL A 256 -5.64 -14.62 10.63
C VAL A 256 -4.81 -15.43 9.65
N PHE A 257 -3.50 -15.32 9.74
CA PHE A 257 -2.55 -16.05 8.90
C PHE A 257 -2.32 -17.46 9.41
N ASP A 258 -2.12 -18.41 8.50
CA ASP A 258 -1.72 -19.77 8.86
C ASP A 258 -0.32 -19.79 9.49
N GLU A 259 0.59 -18.93 8.99
CA GLU A 259 1.94 -18.72 9.53
C GLU A 259 2.14 -17.24 9.88
N PRO A 260 2.77 -16.90 11.00
CA PRO A 260 2.99 -15.50 11.40
C PRO A 260 3.71 -14.69 10.32
N GLN A 261 3.24 -13.50 10.04
CA GLN A 261 3.79 -12.60 9.03
C GLN A 261 4.63 -11.47 9.65
N ARG A 262 5.74 -11.17 8.99
CA ARG A 262 6.71 -10.19 9.46
C ARG A 262 6.27 -8.77 9.16
N ALA A 263 6.38 -7.88 10.14
CA ALA A 263 6.20 -6.43 10.01
C ALA A 263 4.81 -6.05 9.47
N VAL A 264 3.76 -6.46 10.19
CA VAL A 264 2.41 -5.93 9.99
C VAL A 264 2.43 -4.45 10.34
N THR A 265 2.27 -3.60 9.33
CA THR A 265 2.52 -2.16 9.45
C THR A 265 1.21 -1.37 9.27
N PRO A 266 0.75 -0.63 10.28
CA PRO A 266 -0.40 0.26 10.15
C PRO A 266 -0.20 1.29 9.04
N GLY A 267 -1.27 1.55 8.28
CA GLY A 267 -1.25 2.44 7.11
C GLY A 267 -0.93 1.75 5.78
N GLN A 268 -0.32 0.55 5.80
CA GLN A 268 -0.18 -0.28 4.59
C GLN A 268 -1.53 -0.93 4.21
N ALA A 269 -1.63 -1.41 2.97
CA ALA A 269 -2.80 -2.14 2.54
C ALA A 269 -2.71 -3.63 2.87
N LEU A 270 -3.83 -4.20 3.30
CA LEU A 270 -4.13 -5.61 3.21
C LEU A 270 -4.85 -5.85 1.88
N VAL A 271 -4.27 -6.65 0.99
CA VAL A 271 -4.91 -7.02 -0.28
C VAL A 271 -5.09 -8.52 -0.35
N LEU A 272 -6.32 -8.94 -0.60
CA LEU A 272 -6.77 -10.33 -0.56
C LEU A 272 -6.94 -10.87 -1.98
N TYR A 273 -6.50 -12.09 -2.18
CA TYR A 273 -6.53 -12.79 -3.46
C TYR A 273 -7.18 -14.17 -3.33
N ASP A 274 -7.93 -14.53 -4.37
CA ASP A 274 -8.32 -15.92 -4.64
C ASP A 274 -7.74 -16.32 -6.00
N GLY A 275 -6.77 -17.23 -5.98
CA GLY A 275 -5.95 -17.53 -7.15
C GLY A 275 -5.29 -16.27 -7.72
N GLU A 276 -5.65 -15.93 -8.95
CA GLU A 276 -5.12 -14.74 -9.65
C GLU A 276 -5.97 -13.48 -9.46
N TYR A 277 -7.15 -13.57 -8.81
CA TYR A 277 -8.10 -12.46 -8.70
C TYR A 277 -7.98 -11.73 -7.38
N VAL A 278 -8.07 -10.41 -7.44
CA VAL A 278 -8.20 -9.57 -6.25
C VAL A 278 -9.63 -9.67 -5.73
N LEU A 279 -9.79 -10.23 -4.52
CA LEU A 279 -11.08 -10.26 -3.82
C LEU A 279 -11.48 -8.89 -3.30
N GLY A 280 -10.50 -8.13 -2.85
CA GLY A 280 -10.65 -6.83 -2.21
C GLY A 280 -9.52 -6.57 -1.23
N GLY A 281 -9.74 -5.66 -0.30
CA GLY A 281 -8.75 -5.32 0.72
C GLY A 281 -9.16 -4.14 1.57
N GLY A 282 -8.23 -3.66 2.38
CA GLY A 282 -8.43 -2.51 3.27
C GLY A 282 -7.11 -1.94 3.76
N THR A 283 -7.19 -0.91 4.59
CA THR A 283 -6.02 -0.32 5.25
C THR A 283 -5.77 -1.02 6.57
N ILE A 284 -4.55 -1.51 6.79
CA ILE A 284 -4.12 -2.14 8.04
C ILE A 284 -4.17 -1.12 9.17
N ILE A 285 -4.91 -1.44 10.25
CA ILE A 285 -5.00 -0.61 11.45
C ILE A 285 -4.11 -1.12 12.59
N GLY A 286 -3.76 -2.39 12.61
CA GLY A 286 -2.87 -2.95 13.62
C GLY A 286 -2.97 -4.47 13.77
N LYS A 287 -2.29 -4.97 14.80
CA LYS A 287 -2.26 -6.39 15.18
C LYS A 287 -3.41 -6.76 16.13
N ALA A 288 -4.03 -5.77 16.75
CA ALA A 288 -5.20 -5.89 17.62
C ALA A 288 -6.16 -4.73 17.36
N VAL A 289 -7.43 -4.92 17.67
CA VAL A 289 -8.42 -3.83 17.86
C VAL A 289 -8.45 -3.60 19.37
N GLU A 290 -8.21 -2.37 19.79
CA GLU A 290 -8.43 -1.95 21.18
C GLU A 290 -9.93 -1.85 21.48
#